data_37e28d79b369c229004f245a7bd43f46
#
_entry.id   37e28d79b369c229004f245a7bd43f46
#
_cell.length_a   1.000
_cell.length_b   1.000
_cell.length_c   1.000
_cell.angle_alpha   90.00
_cell.angle_beta   90.00
_cell.angle_gamma   90.00
#
_symmetry.space_group_name_H-M   'P 1'
#
loop_
_entity.id
_entity.type
_entity.pdbx_description
1 polymer ?
#
loop_
_entity_poly.entity_id
_entity_poly.type
_entity_poly.pdbx_seq_one_letter_code
_entity_poly.pdbx_strand_id
1 'polypeptide(L)'
;MKIHFIGVGGIGMSGIAKIAVVRGDVVSGSDQAACAFPGAIVGHAAANVPPGTELVVRSAAIKDDNVEIIEARKRNVPVIKYAEMLGRLTKEKATIAVSGCHGKTTTTSMISFVLTRAGFEPSYVCGGVISQLGSNAAPGPGKHLVVEACEYDRSFLNLSPACGVITNIEEDHLDYYKDIREIIGAFREFAGRCSGPVIGSIDNPHCAGLLTELKGKGESFSIEKEADWRARNIEVFGGRWSFDLLKGGRPYGRYTLGVAGEHNVSNALAAIAACTWAGVGQEILQVALAEFSGAARRFQRLGEKNGALVIDDYGHHPTEIQATLKAAKERYPDRKIWCVFQPHQTSRTKIFFKDFARSFSDATVVLLPEIYEARGNGERKVSSADLAQAISENGKAALFMPTFDDVVAFLKEKATPDCLIITMGAGDVDQIARRFLAE
;
A
#
# COMPACT_ATOMS: atom_id res chain seq x y z
N MET A 1 14.47 7.51 25.56
CA MET A 1 14.71 8.86 24.99
C MET A 1 13.45 9.71 25.09
N LYS A 2 13.58 11.05 25.07
CA LYS A 2 12.44 11.97 24.87
C LYS A 2 12.37 12.35 23.39
N ILE A 3 11.32 11.92 22.70
CA ILE A 3 11.17 12.07 21.24
C ILE A 3 9.93 12.90 20.92
N HIS A 4 10.09 13.91 20.08
CA HIS A 4 8.97 14.71 19.57
C HIS A 4 8.71 14.41 18.08
N PHE A 5 7.45 14.13 17.73
CA PHE A 5 7.03 13.78 16.38
C PHE A 5 6.23 14.92 15.73
N ILE A 6 6.72 15.46 14.60
CA ILE A 6 6.03 16.52 13.84
C ILE A 6 5.29 15.88 12.66
N GLY A 7 3.96 16.05 12.61
CA GLY A 7 3.08 15.35 11.69
C GLY A 7 2.72 13.94 12.20
N VAL A 8 2.48 13.80 13.51
CA VAL A 8 2.26 12.51 14.18
C VAL A 8 0.96 11.81 13.77
N GLY A 9 0.00 12.53 13.20
CA GLY A 9 -1.25 11.99 12.67
C GLY A 9 -1.08 11.19 11.37
N GLY A 10 0.03 11.36 10.66
CA GLY A 10 0.34 10.56 9.48
C GLY A 10 0.37 9.07 9.79
N ILE A 11 -0.16 8.23 8.86
CA ILE A 11 -0.36 6.80 9.07
C ILE A 11 0.93 6.07 9.49
N GLY A 12 2.06 6.33 8.82
CA GLY A 12 3.36 5.77 9.21
C GLY A 12 3.93 6.41 10.49
N MET A 13 3.80 7.73 10.64
CA MET A 13 4.32 8.47 11.80
C MET A 13 3.68 8.01 13.10
N SER A 14 2.34 7.90 13.14
CA SER A 14 1.62 7.37 14.31
C SER A 14 2.05 5.95 14.68
N GLY A 15 2.36 5.13 13.66
CA GLY A 15 2.85 3.77 13.84
C GLY A 15 4.19 3.72 14.56
N ILE A 16 5.20 4.44 14.07
CA ILE A 16 6.53 4.44 14.73
C ILE A 16 6.52 5.16 16.08
N ALA A 17 5.65 6.15 16.26
CA ALA A 17 5.46 6.81 17.56
C ALA A 17 4.90 5.82 18.61
N LYS A 18 3.90 4.99 18.26
CA LYS A 18 3.39 3.91 19.13
C LYS A 18 4.47 2.89 19.48
N ILE A 19 5.30 2.49 18.51
CA ILE A 19 6.42 1.57 18.76
C ILE A 19 7.42 2.21 19.75
N ALA A 20 7.74 3.49 19.59
CA ALA A 20 8.62 4.22 20.50
C ALA A 20 8.06 4.25 21.93
N VAL A 21 6.75 4.51 22.11
CA VAL A 21 6.08 4.49 23.44
C VAL A 21 6.25 3.12 24.11
N VAL A 22 5.98 2.02 23.39
CA VAL A 22 6.09 0.67 23.97
C VAL A 22 7.53 0.28 24.26
N ARG A 23 8.49 0.82 23.51
CA ARG A 23 9.92 0.68 23.78
C ARG A 23 10.36 1.41 25.06
N GLY A 24 9.49 2.23 25.67
CA GLY A 24 9.75 3.00 26.87
C GLY A 24 10.27 4.42 26.63
N ASP A 25 10.17 4.93 25.39
CA ASP A 25 10.48 6.32 25.09
C ASP A 25 9.35 7.25 25.58
N VAL A 26 9.71 8.45 26.01
CA VAL A 26 8.75 9.51 26.30
C VAL A 26 8.42 10.24 25.01
N VAL A 27 7.21 10.05 24.51
CA VAL A 27 6.79 10.55 23.20
C VAL A 27 5.83 11.73 23.33
N SER A 28 6.08 12.78 22.57
CA SER A 28 5.17 13.89 22.31
C SER A 28 5.01 14.08 20.80
N GLY A 29 3.98 14.78 20.34
CA GLY A 29 3.81 15.04 18.93
C GLY A 29 2.82 16.15 18.62
N SER A 30 2.94 16.69 17.42
CA SER A 30 2.06 17.72 16.85
C SER A 30 1.57 17.29 15.47
N ASP A 31 0.43 17.82 15.07
CA ASP A 31 -0.09 17.68 13.69
C ASP A 31 -0.89 18.94 13.32
N GLN A 32 -0.99 19.23 12.02
CA GLN A 32 -1.78 20.34 11.50
C GLN A 32 -3.27 20.23 11.88
N ALA A 33 -3.78 18.99 11.94
CA ALA A 33 -5.16 18.66 12.26
C ALA A 33 -5.25 17.74 13.48
N ALA A 34 -6.45 17.64 14.06
CA ALA A 34 -6.72 16.68 15.12
C ALA A 34 -6.51 15.24 14.60
N CYS A 35 -5.82 14.41 15.38
CA CYS A 35 -5.52 13.05 15.01
C CYS A 35 -5.69 12.08 16.19
N ALA A 36 -5.70 10.78 15.88
CA ALA A 36 -5.96 9.73 16.88
C ALA A 36 -4.75 9.41 17.79
N PHE A 37 -3.60 10.06 17.62
CA PHE A 37 -2.45 9.83 18.50
C PHE A 37 -2.70 10.51 19.86
N PRO A 38 -2.62 9.78 20.98
CA PRO A 38 -2.93 10.32 22.31
C PRO A 38 -2.00 11.49 22.69
N GLY A 39 -2.58 12.60 23.09
CA GLY A 39 -1.83 13.79 23.52
C GLY A 39 -1.19 14.58 22.37
N ALA A 40 -1.56 14.33 21.10
CA ALA A 40 -1.11 15.14 19.99
C ALA A 40 -1.62 16.57 20.09
N ILE A 41 -0.72 17.53 19.83
CA ILE A 41 -1.03 18.96 19.84
C ILE A 41 -1.49 19.35 18.42
N VAL A 42 -2.60 20.07 18.32
CA VAL A 42 -3.11 20.59 17.03
C VAL A 42 -2.40 21.90 16.69
N GLY A 43 -1.92 22.00 15.47
CA GLY A 43 -1.12 23.13 14.98
C GLY A 43 0.36 23.00 15.32
N HIS A 44 1.18 23.82 14.65
CA HIS A 44 2.62 23.85 14.83
C HIS A 44 3.05 25.12 15.54
N ALA A 45 3.79 24.99 16.66
CA ALA A 45 4.36 26.08 17.41
C ALA A 45 5.70 25.68 18.05
N ALA A 46 6.64 26.62 18.20
CA ALA A 46 7.93 26.35 18.84
C ALA A 46 7.79 25.76 20.26
N ALA A 47 6.75 26.15 20.98
CA ALA A 47 6.43 25.67 22.32
C ALA A 47 6.01 24.19 22.35
N ASN A 48 5.60 23.61 21.24
CA ASN A 48 5.22 22.18 21.17
C ASN A 48 6.40 21.23 21.36
N VAL A 49 7.64 21.70 21.13
CA VAL A 49 8.86 20.91 21.40
C VAL A 49 9.16 20.98 22.91
N PRO A 50 8.92 19.90 23.67
CA PRO A 50 9.06 19.95 25.13
C PRO A 50 10.50 20.18 25.57
N PRO A 51 10.72 20.74 26.78
CA PRO A 51 12.05 20.82 27.38
C PRO A 51 12.66 19.43 27.56
N GLY A 52 13.95 19.32 27.24
CA GLY A 52 14.68 18.04 27.32
C GLY A 52 14.36 17.05 26.22
N THR A 53 13.74 17.48 25.12
CA THR A 53 13.64 16.66 23.90
C THR A 53 15.04 16.32 23.40
N GLU A 54 15.28 15.03 23.11
CA GLU A 54 16.59 14.50 22.68
C GLU A 54 16.61 14.20 21.17
N LEU A 55 15.42 14.04 20.56
CA LEU A 55 15.26 13.75 19.13
C LEU A 55 13.93 14.32 18.64
N VAL A 56 13.95 14.92 17.45
CA VAL A 56 12.75 15.28 16.70
C VAL A 56 12.67 14.40 15.45
N VAL A 57 11.48 13.82 15.22
CA VAL A 57 11.17 13.03 14.02
C VAL A 57 10.10 13.77 13.23
N ARG A 58 10.36 14.03 11.94
CA ARG A 58 9.40 14.73 11.08
C ARG A 58 8.86 13.86 9.96
N SER A 59 7.61 14.06 9.59
CA SER A 59 7.03 13.54 8.36
C SER A 59 7.73 14.15 7.14
N ALA A 60 7.76 13.43 6.01
CA ALA A 60 8.28 13.95 4.75
C ALA A 60 7.49 15.17 4.24
N ALA A 61 6.22 15.30 4.60
CA ALA A 61 5.37 16.43 4.24
C ALA A 61 5.74 17.74 4.98
N ILE A 62 6.42 17.65 6.11
CA ILE A 62 6.83 18.81 6.92
C ILE A 62 8.11 19.41 6.33
N LYS A 63 8.06 20.68 5.94
CA LYS A 63 9.17 21.41 5.35
C LYS A 63 10.16 21.90 6.40
N ASP A 64 11.38 22.26 5.97
CA ASP A 64 12.47 22.72 6.85
C ASP A 64 12.23 24.07 7.53
N ASP A 65 11.27 24.85 7.05
CA ASP A 65 10.82 26.12 7.59
C ASP A 65 9.76 25.99 8.72
N ASN A 66 9.40 24.77 9.08
CA ASN A 66 8.46 24.52 10.18
C ASN A 66 9.06 25.05 11.51
N VAL A 67 8.24 25.78 12.27
CA VAL A 67 8.65 26.48 13.52
C VAL A 67 9.19 25.53 14.59
N GLU A 68 8.73 24.27 14.65
CA GLU A 68 9.19 23.25 15.59
C GLU A 68 10.57 22.71 15.18
N ILE A 69 10.83 22.57 13.84
CA ILE A 69 12.15 22.19 13.33
C ILE A 69 13.16 23.30 13.63
N ILE A 70 12.77 24.56 13.40
CA ILE A 70 13.63 25.73 13.70
C ILE A 70 13.97 25.76 15.19
N GLU A 71 12.99 25.55 16.07
CA GLU A 71 13.21 25.53 17.52
C GLU A 71 14.09 24.36 17.97
N ALA A 72 13.89 23.16 17.41
CA ALA A 72 14.74 22.00 17.69
C ALA A 72 16.21 22.28 17.31
N ARG A 73 16.44 22.83 16.11
CA ARG A 73 17.78 23.20 15.64
C ARG A 73 18.42 24.26 16.51
N LYS A 74 17.67 25.28 16.94
CA LYS A 74 18.14 26.33 17.87
C LYS A 74 18.61 25.75 19.21
N ARG A 75 17.96 24.66 19.67
CA ARG A 75 18.34 23.93 20.90
C ARG A 75 19.40 22.85 20.63
N ASN A 76 19.96 22.73 19.43
CA ASN A 76 20.88 21.67 19.01
C ASN A 76 20.28 20.26 19.16
N VAL A 77 18.95 20.11 19.07
CA VAL A 77 18.27 18.80 19.05
C VAL A 77 18.31 18.24 17.63
N PRO A 78 18.79 16.99 17.43
CA PRO A 78 18.79 16.33 16.14
C PRO A 78 17.37 16.23 15.57
N VAL A 79 17.24 16.54 14.26
CA VAL A 79 15.97 16.37 13.50
C VAL A 79 16.21 15.34 12.40
N ILE A 80 15.41 14.27 12.41
CA ILE A 80 15.49 13.21 11.39
C ILE A 80 14.14 13.02 10.70
N LYS A 81 14.18 12.45 9.48
CA LYS A 81 12.97 12.07 8.74
C LYS A 81 12.37 10.77 9.32
N TYR A 82 11.08 10.56 9.03
CA TYR A 82 10.37 9.30 9.28
C TYR A 82 11.16 8.06 8.82
N ALA A 83 11.68 8.08 7.58
CA ALA A 83 12.43 6.98 7.00
C ALA A 83 13.71 6.64 7.79
N GLU A 84 14.39 7.64 8.32
CA GLU A 84 15.60 7.44 9.16
C GLU A 84 15.24 6.82 10.53
N MET A 85 14.11 7.26 11.11
CA MET A 85 13.63 6.64 12.35
C MET A 85 13.19 5.20 12.14
N LEU A 86 12.45 4.92 11.07
CA LEU A 86 12.09 3.54 10.69
C LEU A 86 13.36 2.71 10.47
N GLY A 87 14.38 3.28 9.80
CA GLY A 87 15.68 2.64 9.61
C GLY A 87 16.38 2.25 10.92
N ARG A 88 16.27 3.08 11.96
CA ARG A 88 16.79 2.74 13.30
C ARG A 88 16.07 1.53 13.88
N LEU A 89 14.74 1.49 13.78
CA LEU A 89 13.93 0.37 14.29
C LEU A 89 14.24 -0.95 13.55
N THR A 90 14.56 -0.88 12.25
CA THR A 90 14.90 -2.10 11.48
C THR A 90 16.21 -2.76 11.90
N LYS A 91 17.08 -2.07 12.62
CA LYS A 91 18.32 -2.63 13.17
C LYS A 91 18.12 -3.39 14.49
N GLU A 92 16.98 -3.19 15.14
CA GLU A 92 16.71 -3.75 16.47
C GLU A 92 16.08 -5.15 16.39
N LYS A 93 15.50 -5.53 15.24
CA LYS A 93 14.75 -6.79 15.05
C LYS A 93 15.08 -7.44 13.71
N ALA A 94 14.82 -8.74 13.59
CA ALA A 94 14.86 -9.44 12.32
C ALA A 94 13.76 -8.89 11.38
N THR A 95 14.13 -7.90 10.56
CA THR A 95 13.17 -7.13 9.76
C THR A 95 12.88 -7.80 8.43
N ILE A 96 11.59 -7.96 8.12
CA ILE A 96 11.08 -8.28 6.78
C ILE A 96 10.61 -6.97 6.17
N ALA A 97 11.27 -6.52 5.09
CA ALA A 97 10.94 -5.27 4.40
C ALA A 97 10.33 -5.59 3.02
N VAL A 98 9.10 -5.12 2.79
CA VAL A 98 8.35 -5.36 1.57
C VAL A 98 8.36 -4.12 0.69
N SER A 99 8.99 -4.21 -0.47
CA SER A 99 9.08 -3.16 -1.47
C SER A 99 8.49 -3.60 -2.82
N GLY A 100 8.43 -2.66 -3.77
CA GLY A 100 7.86 -2.82 -5.12
C GLY A 100 6.92 -1.68 -5.47
N CYS A 101 6.61 -1.48 -6.74
CA CYS A 101 5.69 -0.42 -7.16
C CYS A 101 4.26 -0.73 -6.68
N HIS A 102 3.81 -1.98 -6.83
CA HIS A 102 2.47 -2.44 -6.46
C HIS A 102 2.50 -3.62 -5.48
N GLY A 103 1.42 -3.82 -4.71
CA GLY A 103 1.27 -4.96 -3.80
C GLY A 103 1.95 -4.83 -2.44
N LYS A 104 2.76 -3.79 -2.18
CA LYS A 104 3.47 -3.57 -0.90
C LYS A 104 2.58 -3.72 0.32
N THR A 105 1.54 -2.90 0.41
CA THR A 105 0.61 -2.85 1.56
C THR A 105 -0.07 -4.19 1.79
N THR A 106 -0.56 -4.83 0.74
CA THR A 106 -1.24 -6.13 0.84
C THR A 106 -0.28 -7.23 1.31
N THR A 107 0.92 -7.31 0.72
CA THR A 107 1.93 -8.30 1.11
C THR A 107 2.43 -8.06 2.54
N THR A 108 2.71 -6.81 2.93
CA THR A 108 3.07 -6.43 4.31
C THR A 108 1.97 -6.84 5.29
N SER A 109 0.70 -6.58 4.92
CA SER A 109 -0.46 -6.96 5.74
C SER A 109 -0.61 -8.47 5.87
N MET A 110 -0.44 -9.24 4.79
CA MET A 110 -0.46 -10.71 4.82
C MET A 110 0.62 -11.26 5.75
N ILE A 111 1.88 -10.81 5.60
CA ILE A 111 2.99 -11.25 6.45
C ILE A 111 2.71 -10.91 7.92
N SER A 112 2.30 -9.69 8.21
CA SER A 112 2.00 -9.24 9.57
C SER A 112 0.89 -10.06 10.21
N PHE A 113 -0.20 -10.29 9.47
CA PHE A 113 -1.32 -11.10 9.94
C PHE A 113 -0.93 -12.55 10.15
N VAL A 114 -0.21 -13.18 9.21
CA VAL A 114 0.26 -14.57 9.31
C VAL A 114 1.18 -14.75 10.52
N LEU A 115 2.17 -13.87 10.72
CA LEU A 115 3.07 -13.94 11.88
C LEU A 115 2.32 -13.76 13.20
N THR A 116 1.31 -12.88 13.23
CA THR A 116 0.46 -12.69 14.43
C THR A 116 -0.37 -13.95 14.71
N ARG A 117 -1.00 -14.55 13.69
CA ARG A 117 -1.76 -15.80 13.81
C ARG A 117 -0.88 -17.00 14.21
N ALA A 118 0.39 -16.97 13.82
CA ALA A 118 1.39 -17.99 14.19
C ALA A 118 1.95 -17.79 15.61
N GLY A 119 1.53 -16.78 16.35
CA GLY A 119 2.02 -16.50 17.72
C GLY A 119 3.43 -15.91 17.79
N PHE A 120 3.91 -15.33 16.69
CA PHE A 120 5.24 -14.69 16.66
C PHE A 120 5.26 -13.29 17.26
N GLU A 121 4.11 -12.71 17.54
CA GLU A 121 3.93 -11.37 18.13
C GLU A 121 4.83 -10.29 17.48
N PRO A 122 4.78 -10.12 16.14
CA PRO A 122 5.67 -9.21 15.44
C PRO A 122 5.35 -7.75 15.77
N SER A 123 6.37 -6.88 15.68
CA SER A 123 6.10 -5.47 15.39
C SER A 123 5.80 -5.33 13.90
N TYR A 124 4.93 -4.38 13.52
CA TYR A 124 4.70 -4.09 12.10
C TYR A 124 4.41 -2.62 11.85
N VAL A 125 4.76 -2.14 10.65
CA VAL A 125 4.42 -0.81 10.12
C VAL A 125 4.03 -0.98 8.66
N CYS A 126 2.75 -0.77 8.37
CA CYS A 126 2.11 -0.95 7.07
C CYS A 126 1.52 0.38 6.56
N GLY A 127 1.41 0.54 5.25
CA GLY A 127 0.81 1.71 4.62
C GLY A 127 -0.72 1.79 4.73
N GLY A 128 -1.39 0.72 5.21
CA GLY A 128 -2.83 0.67 5.42
C GLY A 128 -3.21 -0.06 6.71
N VAL A 129 -4.41 0.19 7.21
CA VAL A 129 -4.96 -0.53 8.38
C VAL A 129 -5.23 -1.98 7.97
N ILE A 130 -4.65 -2.94 8.69
CA ILE A 130 -4.90 -4.37 8.49
C ILE A 130 -6.24 -4.70 9.13
N SER A 131 -7.21 -5.15 8.32
CA SER A 131 -8.61 -5.25 8.73
C SER A 131 -8.82 -6.05 10.01
N GLN A 132 -8.23 -7.24 10.12
CA GLN A 132 -8.39 -8.10 11.30
C GLN A 132 -7.57 -7.65 12.51
N LEU A 133 -6.52 -6.86 12.33
CA LEU A 133 -5.68 -6.35 13.42
C LEU A 133 -6.13 -4.95 13.88
N GLY A 134 -7.04 -4.30 13.14
CA GLY A 134 -7.60 -2.99 13.47
C GLY A 134 -6.57 -1.85 13.49
N SER A 135 -5.34 -2.09 12.98
CA SER A 135 -4.26 -1.10 13.01
C SER A 135 -3.35 -1.25 11.79
N ASN A 136 -2.73 -0.14 11.41
CA ASN A 136 -1.66 -0.11 10.41
C ASN A 136 -0.28 -0.36 11.00
N ALA A 137 -0.15 -0.28 12.30
CA ALA A 137 1.11 -0.52 13.00
C ALA A 137 0.85 -0.97 14.43
N ALA A 138 1.65 -1.90 14.91
CA ALA A 138 1.66 -2.29 16.31
C ALA A 138 3.09 -2.64 16.74
N PRO A 139 3.45 -2.32 17.99
CA PRO A 139 4.58 -2.93 18.65
C PRO A 139 4.26 -4.37 19.03
N GLY A 140 5.24 -5.25 18.96
CA GLY A 140 5.15 -6.62 19.44
C GLY A 140 6.44 -7.03 20.12
N PRO A 141 6.39 -7.90 21.16
CA PRO A 141 7.58 -8.36 21.88
C PRO A 141 8.42 -9.34 21.08
N GLY A 142 7.88 -9.93 20.00
CA GLY A 142 8.55 -10.91 19.17
C GLY A 142 9.78 -10.34 18.45
N LYS A 143 10.59 -11.26 17.93
CA LYS A 143 11.88 -10.94 17.27
C LYS A 143 11.73 -10.29 15.89
N HIS A 144 10.54 -10.33 15.27
CA HIS A 144 10.34 -9.85 13.93
C HIS A 144 9.74 -8.42 13.88
N LEU A 145 10.18 -7.66 12.89
CA LEU A 145 9.56 -6.41 12.47
C LEU A 145 9.19 -6.52 10.99
N VAL A 146 7.92 -6.29 10.65
CA VAL A 146 7.45 -6.27 9.26
C VAL A 146 7.21 -4.83 8.84
N VAL A 147 7.84 -4.38 7.77
CA VAL A 147 7.71 -2.98 7.32
C VAL A 147 7.39 -2.89 5.83
N GLU A 148 6.52 -1.97 5.49
CA GLU A 148 6.37 -1.51 4.11
C GLU A 148 7.54 -0.58 3.77
N ALA A 149 8.28 -0.91 2.73
CA ALA A 149 9.52 -0.26 2.30
C ALA A 149 9.26 0.57 1.04
N CYS A 150 8.92 1.85 1.22
CA CYS A 150 8.57 2.75 0.12
C CYS A 150 9.82 3.17 -0.66
N GLU A 151 9.79 3.00 -1.98
CA GLU A 151 10.83 3.39 -2.92
C GLU A 151 10.90 4.90 -3.16
N TYR A 152 9.79 5.61 -2.93
CA TYR A 152 9.74 7.06 -3.12
C TYR A 152 10.76 7.79 -2.24
N ASP A 153 11.42 8.79 -2.82
CA ASP A 153 12.51 9.56 -2.16
C ASP A 153 13.64 8.64 -1.63
N ARG A 154 13.80 7.44 -2.22
CA ARG A 154 14.76 6.40 -1.78
C ARG A 154 14.63 6.07 -0.28
N SER A 155 13.44 6.26 0.29
CA SER A 155 13.17 6.08 1.73
C SER A 155 13.54 4.69 2.23
N PHE A 156 13.31 3.64 1.42
CA PHE A 156 13.66 2.24 1.74
C PHE A 156 15.17 2.00 1.91
N LEU A 157 16.02 2.90 1.40
CA LEU A 157 17.47 2.79 1.57
C LEU A 157 17.95 3.13 3.00
N ASN A 158 17.07 3.64 3.86
CA ASN A 158 17.38 3.79 5.28
C ASN A 158 17.28 2.48 6.06
N LEU A 159 16.62 1.46 5.48
CA LEU A 159 16.34 0.20 6.15
C LEU A 159 17.53 -0.77 6.13
N SER A 160 17.55 -1.69 7.10
CA SER A 160 18.52 -2.78 7.21
C SER A 160 17.77 -4.12 7.33
N PRO A 161 17.20 -4.65 6.23
CA PRO A 161 16.37 -5.84 6.29
C PRO A 161 17.18 -7.11 6.54
N ALA A 162 16.63 -8.03 7.35
CA ALA A 162 17.09 -9.42 7.43
C ALA A 162 16.51 -10.27 6.27
N CYS A 163 15.33 -9.87 5.75
CA CYS A 163 14.71 -10.46 4.57
C CYS A 163 14.07 -9.33 3.74
N GLY A 164 14.42 -9.24 2.46
CA GLY A 164 13.80 -8.31 1.51
C GLY A 164 12.74 -9.00 0.67
N VAL A 165 11.65 -8.32 0.38
CA VAL A 165 10.64 -8.76 -0.59
C VAL A 165 10.50 -7.67 -1.66
N ILE A 166 10.52 -8.05 -2.94
CA ILE A 166 10.31 -7.16 -4.08
C ILE A 166 9.18 -7.73 -4.93
N THR A 167 8.02 -7.09 -4.86
CA THR A 167 6.82 -7.58 -5.57
C THR A 167 6.91 -7.35 -7.08
N ASN A 168 7.38 -6.18 -7.50
CA ASN A 168 7.57 -5.80 -8.90
C ASN A 168 8.41 -4.51 -8.97
N ILE A 169 8.94 -4.20 -10.15
CA ILE A 169 9.67 -2.96 -10.45
C ILE A 169 9.11 -2.40 -11.75
N GLU A 170 8.45 -1.25 -11.69
CA GLU A 170 7.80 -0.57 -12.81
C GLU A 170 8.10 0.93 -12.79
N GLU A 171 7.72 1.63 -13.85
CA GLU A 171 7.77 3.10 -13.86
C GLU A 171 6.69 3.66 -12.93
N ASP A 172 7.11 4.20 -11.81
CA ASP A 172 6.30 5.02 -10.91
C ASP A 172 7.17 6.15 -10.35
N HIS A 173 6.55 7.14 -9.73
CA HIS A 173 7.27 8.26 -9.12
C HIS A 173 8.25 8.99 -10.07
N LEU A 174 7.84 9.18 -11.34
CA LEU A 174 8.63 9.90 -12.35
C LEU A 174 8.73 11.42 -12.09
N ASP A 175 8.11 11.90 -11.00
CA ASP A 175 8.36 13.21 -10.39
C ASP A 175 9.66 13.23 -9.55
N TYR A 176 10.17 12.07 -9.16
CA TYR A 176 11.40 11.89 -8.39
C TYR A 176 12.49 11.15 -9.18
N TYR A 177 12.17 10.02 -9.81
CA TYR A 177 13.09 9.24 -10.63
C TYR A 177 13.08 9.71 -12.08
N LYS A 178 14.25 9.73 -12.69
CA LYS A 178 14.41 10.15 -14.08
C LYS A 178 13.83 9.14 -15.08
N ASP A 179 14.06 7.85 -14.83
CA ASP A 179 13.67 6.76 -15.69
C ASP A 179 13.67 5.41 -14.93
N ILE A 180 13.22 4.33 -15.60
CA ILE A 180 13.22 2.98 -15.06
C ILE A 180 14.59 2.48 -14.61
N ARG A 181 15.68 2.93 -15.23
CA ARG A 181 17.04 2.48 -14.88
C ARG A 181 17.45 3.01 -13.52
N GLU A 182 17.06 4.24 -13.21
CA GLU A 182 17.31 4.84 -11.90
C GLU A 182 16.49 4.11 -10.82
N ILE A 183 15.25 3.73 -11.13
CA ILE A 183 14.40 2.93 -10.24
C ILE A 183 15.06 1.56 -9.98
N ILE A 184 15.46 0.83 -11.02
CA ILE A 184 16.16 -0.46 -10.88
C ILE A 184 17.44 -0.30 -10.06
N GLY A 185 18.20 0.79 -10.26
CA GLY A 185 19.38 1.12 -9.46
C GLY A 185 19.09 1.25 -7.97
N ALA A 186 17.99 1.92 -7.62
CA ALA A 186 17.55 2.06 -6.23
C ALA A 186 17.13 0.71 -5.61
N PHE A 187 16.41 -0.13 -6.37
CA PHE A 187 16.06 -1.49 -5.90
C PHE A 187 17.29 -2.39 -5.74
N ARG A 188 18.30 -2.25 -6.62
CA ARG A 188 19.58 -2.96 -6.47
C ARG A 188 20.30 -2.56 -5.18
N GLU A 189 20.31 -1.27 -4.86
CA GLU A 189 20.88 -0.78 -3.60
C GLU A 189 20.10 -1.30 -2.39
N PHE A 190 18.76 -1.29 -2.43
CA PHE A 190 17.91 -1.90 -1.39
C PHE A 190 18.22 -3.38 -1.20
N ALA A 191 18.27 -4.18 -2.28
CA ALA A 191 18.61 -5.59 -2.22
C ALA A 191 20.01 -5.84 -1.63
N GLY A 192 20.97 -4.96 -1.94
CA GLY A 192 22.32 -4.99 -1.35
C GLY A 192 22.36 -4.77 0.17
N ARG A 193 21.36 -4.06 0.72
CA ARG A 193 21.23 -3.81 2.17
C ARG A 193 20.61 -4.98 2.94
N CYS A 194 20.01 -5.94 2.25
CA CYS A 194 19.46 -7.13 2.90
C CYS A 194 20.59 -8.06 3.37
N SER A 195 20.56 -8.42 4.65
CA SER A 195 21.56 -9.35 5.21
C SER A 195 21.26 -10.82 4.87
N GLY A 196 20.02 -11.18 4.61
CA GLY A 196 19.55 -12.51 4.21
C GLY A 196 18.90 -12.50 2.81
N PRO A 197 17.88 -13.35 2.58
CA PRO A 197 17.30 -13.52 1.25
C PRO A 197 16.58 -12.28 0.73
N VAL A 198 16.55 -12.16 -0.60
CA VAL A 198 15.70 -11.23 -1.33
C VAL A 198 14.72 -12.05 -2.16
N ILE A 199 13.46 -12.01 -1.77
CA ILE A 199 12.36 -12.74 -2.39
C ILE A 199 11.76 -11.84 -3.46
N GLY A 200 11.73 -12.27 -4.72
CA GLY A 200 11.25 -11.41 -5.81
C GLY A 200 10.44 -12.13 -6.89
N SER A 201 9.53 -11.39 -7.53
CA SER A 201 8.73 -11.89 -8.63
C SER A 201 9.52 -11.96 -9.93
N ILE A 202 9.60 -13.14 -10.53
CA ILE A 202 10.20 -13.29 -11.86
C ILE A 202 9.19 -13.15 -13.00
N ASP A 203 7.92 -12.91 -12.69
CA ASP A 203 6.93 -12.51 -13.69
C ASP A 203 7.19 -11.07 -14.16
N ASN A 204 7.73 -10.23 -13.27
CA ASN A 204 8.23 -8.90 -13.62
C ASN A 204 9.67 -8.96 -14.15
N PRO A 205 9.94 -8.54 -15.40
CA PRO A 205 11.25 -8.70 -16.04
C PRO A 205 12.39 -7.94 -15.34
N HIS A 206 12.11 -6.77 -14.77
CA HIS A 206 13.12 -5.97 -14.07
C HIS A 206 13.48 -6.59 -12.72
N CYS A 207 12.50 -7.14 -12.00
CA CYS A 207 12.75 -7.87 -10.77
C CYS A 207 13.50 -9.19 -11.05
N ALA A 208 13.12 -9.93 -12.11
CA ALA A 208 13.82 -11.13 -12.54
C ALA A 208 15.30 -10.84 -12.85
N GLY A 209 15.58 -9.77 -13.62
CA GLY A 209 16.95 -9.34 -13.90
C GLY A 209 17.74 -9.02 -12.63
N LEU A 210 17.15 -8.28 -11.70
CA LEU A 210 17.79 -7.97 -10.41
C LEU A 210 18.13 -9.22 -9.61
N LEU A 211 17.23 -10.21 -9.53
CA LEU A 211 17.47 -11.45 -8.76
C LEU A 211 18.67 -12.22 -9.30
N THR A 212 18.92 -12.25 -10.62
CA THR A 212 20.08 -12.94 -11.21
C THR A 212 21.41 -12.33 -10.76
N GLU A 213 21.41 -11.05 -10.41
CA GLU A 213 22.61 -10.34 -9.93
C GLU A 213 22.98 -10.71 -8.48
N LEU A 214 22.03 -11.24 -7.68
CA LEU A 214 22.16 -11.39 -6.23
C LEU A 214 22.91 -12.65 -5.76
N LYS A 215 23.52 -13.42 -6.66
CA LYS A 215 24.45 -14.53 -6.39
C LYS A 215 24.10 -15.37 -5.14
N GLY A 216 23.00 -16.12 -5.19
CA GLY A 216 22.61 -17.05 -4.12
C GLY A 216 21.82 -16.43 -2.95
N LYS A 217 21.55 -15.12 -2.97
CA LYS A 217 20.61 -14.47 -2.05
C LYS A 217 19.21 -14.29 -2.65
N GLY A 218 19.07 -14.37 -3.98
CA GLY A 218 17.79 -14.25 -4.65
C GLY A 218 16.97 -15.52 -4.46
N GLU A 219 15.71 -15.36 -4.09
CA GLU A 219 14.68 -16.41 -4.03
C GLU A 219 13.49 -15.96 -4.86
N SER A 220 13.10 -16.75 -5.84
CA SER A 220 12.12 -16.38 -6.86
C SER A 220 10.71 -16.84 -6.53
N PHE A 221 9.71 -16.05 -6.90
CA PHE A 221 8.33 -16.53 -6.96
C PHE A 221 7.67 -16.17 -8.28
N SER A 222 6.67 -16.98 -8.69
CA SER A 222 5.95 -16.78 -9.96
C SER A 222 4.60 -17.47 -9.97
N ILE A 223 3.66 -16.88 -10.68
CA ILE A 223 2.39 -17.52 -11.09
C ILE A 223 2.45 -18.07 -12.51
N GLU A 224 3.41 -17.65 -13.33
CA GLU A 224 3.53 -18.01 -14.75
C GLU A 224 4.70 -18.96 -15.03
N LYS A 225 5.86 -18.69 -14.40
CA LYS A 225 7.16 -19.31 -14.75
C LYS A 225 7.62 -20.34 -13.72
N GLU A 226 8.62 -21.13 -14.07
CA GLU A 226 9.34 -21.95 -13.08
C GLU A 226 10.09 -21.06 -12.11
N ALA A 227 9.88 -21.26 -10.80
CA ALA A 227 10.42 -20.47 -9.73
C ALA A 227 10.65 -21.32 -8.46
N ASP A 228 11.37 -20.78 -7.47
CA ASP A 228 11.52 -21.43 -6.17
C ASP A 228 10.18 -21.62 -5.47
N TRP A 229 9.28 -20.62 -5.60
CA TRP A 229 7.91 -20.65 -5.13
C TRP A 229 6.97 -20.42 -6.32
N ARG A 230 6.28 -21.46 -6.75
CA ARG A 230 5.42 -21.39 -7.93
C ARG A 230 3.99 -21.76 -7.62
N ALA A 231 3.04 -20.90 -8.01
CA ALA A 231 1.63 -21.27 -8.03
C ALA A 231 1.28 -22.01 -9.33
N ARG A 232 0.47 -23.04 -9.21
CA ARG A 232 -0.13 -23.78 -10.35
C ARG A 232 -1.61 -24.04 -10.07
N ASN A 233 -2.35 -24.43 -11.09
CA ASN A 233 -3.75 -24.78 -10.98
C ASN A 233 -4.53 -23.68 -10.21
N ILE A 234 -4.32 -22.43 -10.65
CA ILE A 234 -5.01 -21.27 -10.07
C ILE A 234 -6.47 -21.34 -10.51
N GLU A 235 -7.38 -21.38 -9.56
CA GLU A 235 -8.81 -21.56 -9.79
C GLU A 235 -9.61 -20.55 -8.96
N VAL A 236 -10.75 -20.12 -9.50
CA VAL A 236 -11.72 -19.29 -8.81
C VAL A 236 -13.01 -20.09 -8.63
N PHE A 237 -13.38 -20.37 -7.40
CA PHE A 237 -14.63 -21.01 -7.08
C PHE A 237 -15.38 -20.28 -5.97
N GLY A 238 -16.63 -19.92 -6.22
CA GLY A 238 -17.43 -19.14 -5.26
C GLY A 238 -16.79 -17.78 -4.91
N GLY A 239 -16.07 -17.17 -5.83
CA GLY A 239 -15.36 -15.90 -5.63
C GLY A 239 -14.09 -16.00 -4.75
N ARG A 240 -13.65 -17.22 -4.43
CA ARG A 240 -12.40 -17.49 -3.70
C ARG A 240 -11.34 -18.03 -4.65
N TRP A 241 -10.13 -17.52 -4.50
CA TRP A 241 -8.96 -17.92 -5.26
C TRP A 241 -8.24 -19.06 -4.54
N SER A 242 -7.91 -20.13 -5.27
CA SER A 242 -7.14 -21.26 -4.76
C SER A 242 -6.06 -21.64 -5.74
N PHE A 243 -4.96 -22.20 -5.24
CA PHE A 243 -3.83 -22.62 -6.07
C PHE A 243 -3.03 -23.73 -5.38
N ASP A 244 -2.36 -24.55 -6.18
CA ASP A 244 -1.35 -25.50 -5.71
C ASP A 244 0.00 -24.80 -5.69
N LEU A 245 0.72 -24.92 -4.56
CA LEU A 245 2.04 -24.34 -4.39
C LEU A 245 3.12 -25.40 -4.57
N LEU A 246 4.12 -25.08 -5.37
CA LEU A 246 5.37 -25.82 -5.46
C LEU A 246 6.49 -25.01 -4.80
N LYS A 247 7.35 -25.69 -4.03
CA LYS A 247 8.60 -25.14 -3.49
C LYS A 247 9.77 -25.94 -4.04
N GLY A 248 10.66 -25.28 -4.80
CA GLY A 248 11.76 -25.96 -5.48
C GLY A 248 11.30 -27.12 -6.37
N GLY A 249 10.18 -26.93 -7.08
CA GLY A 249 9.57 -27.93 -7.96
C GLY A 249 8.79 -29.06 -7.27
N ARG A 250 8.76 -29.10 -5.92
CA ARG A 250 8.05 -30.14 -5.14
C ARG A 250 6.73 -29.60 -4.58
N PRO A 251 5.66 -30.40 -4.52
CA PRO A 251 4.41 -30.01 -3.90
C PRO A 251 4.62 -29.50 -2.46
N TYR A 252 4.07 -28.32 -2.18
CA TYR A 252 4.12 -27.69 -0.86
C TYR A 252 2.72 -27.47 -0.26
N GLY A 253 1.67 -27.80 -0.98
CA GLY A 253 0.28 -27.79 -0.52
C GLY A 253 -0.64 -26.96 -1.38
N ARG A 254 -1.94 -27.01 -1.07
CA ARG A 254 -2.99 -26.21 -1.71
C ARG A 254 -3.38 -25.06 -0.77
N TYR A 255 -3.50 -23.87 -1.33
CA TYR A 255 -3.83 -22.63 -0.62
C TYR A 255 -5.12 -22.04 -1.15
N THR A 256 -5.89 -21.43 -0.27
CA THR A 256 -7.07 -20.63 -0.60
C THR A 256 -6.93 -19.24 0.00
N LEU A 257 -7.29 -18.21 -0.74
CA LEU A 257 -7.18 -16.82 -0.28
C LEU A 257 -8.52 -16.28 0.20
N GLY A 258 -8.49 -15.49 1.26
CA GLY A 258 -9.64 -14.71 1.71
C GLY A 258 -9.88 -13.44 0.87
N VAL A 259 -8.86 -12.99 0.12
CA VAL A 259 -8.91 -11.80 -0.76
C VAL A 259 -9.02 -12.21 -2.23
N ALA A 260 -9.59 -11.31 -3.05
CA ALA A 260 -9.82 -11.55 -4.47
C ALA A 260 -8.65 -11.08 -5.34
N GLY A 261 -8.56 -11.64 -6.55
CA GLY A 261 -7.69 -11.21 -7.63
C GLY A 261 -6.41 -12.05 -7.77
N GLU A 262 -6.05 -12.34 -9.00
CA GLU A 262 -4.86 -13.11 -9.36
C GLU A 262 -3.56 -12.45 -8.85
N HIS A 263 -3.49 -11.12 -8.86
CA HIS A 263 -2.38 -10.36 -8.28
C HIS A 263 -2.18 -10.67 -6.78
N ASN A 264 -3.24 -11.05 -6.06
CA ASN A 264 -3.13 -11.48 -4.66
C ASN A 264 -2.62 -12.90 -4.51
N VAL A 265 -2.69 -13.75 -5.54
CA VAL A 265 -1.92 -15.02 -5.56
C VAL A 265 -0.42 -14.71 -5.57
N SER A 266 0.02 -13.79 -6.42
CA SER A 266 1.43 -13.33 -6.45
C SER A 266 1.87 -12.73 -5.10
N ASN A 267 1.05 -11.84 -4.50
CA ASN A 267 1.32 -11.28 -3.17
C ASN A 267 1.39 -12.37 -2.09
N ALA A 268 0.53 -13.39 -2.18
CA ALA A 268 0.53 -14.51 -1.24
C ALA A 268 1.77 -15.39 -1.37
N LEU A 269 2.29 -15.64 -2.59
CA LEU A 269 3.56 -16.34 -2.78
C LEU A 269 4.71 -15.62 -2.07
N ALA A 270 4.80 -14.30 -2.24
CA ALA A 270 5.79 -13.48 -1.55
C ALA A 270 5.65 -13.57 -0.01
N ALA A 271 4.40 -13.50 0.48
CA ALA A 271 4.11 -13.61 1.91
C ALA A 271 4.44 -15.02 2.47
N ILE A 272 4.10 -16.09 1.73
CA ILE A 272 4.43 -17.47 2.11
C ILE A 272 5.93 -17.66 2.21
N ALA A 273 6.69 -17.22 1.20
CA ALA A 273 8.15 -17.33 1.20
C ALA A 273 8.76 -16.59 2.40
N ALA A 274 8.38 -15.35 2.65
CA ALA A 274 8.86 -14.54 3.77
C ALA A 274 8.47 -15.12 5.14
N CYS A 275 7.24 -15.59 5.30
CA CYS A 275 6.78 -16.22 6.55
C CYS A 275 7.46 -17.59 6.77
N THR A 276 7.72 -18.37 5.72
CA THR A 276 8.48 -19.62 5.82
C THR A 276 9.93 -19.35 6.26
N TRP A 277 10.57 -18.31 5.70
CA TRP A 277 11.87 -17.85 6.17
C TRP A 277 11.84 -17.47 7.66
N ALA A 278 10.77 -16.84 8.13
CA ALA A 278 10.59 -16.50 9.54
C ALA A 278 10.36 -17.72 10.44
N GLY A 279 10.04 -18.90 9.88
CA GLY A 279 9.83 -20.15 10.59
C GLY A 279 8.36 -20.55 10.78
N VAL A 280 7.43 -19.95 10.04
CA VAL A 280 5.99 -20.31 10.09
C VAL A 280 5.77 -21.65 9.37
N GLY A 281 5.05 -22.56 10.02
CA GLY A 281 4.68 -23.86 9.45
C GLY A 281 3.58 -23.75 8.38
N GLN A 282 3.60 -24.72 7.46
CA GLN A 282 2.71 -24.76 6.29
C GLN A 282 1.20 -24.70 6.66
N GLU A 283 0.77 -25.46 7.66
CA GLU A 283 -0.63 -25.53 8.08
C GLU A 283 -1.16 -24.17 8.54
N ILE A 284 -0.33 -23.43 9.30
CA ILE A 284 -0.69 -22.08 9.77
C ILE A 284 -0.79 -21.11 8.58
N LEU A 285 0.13 -21.21 7.61
CA LEU A 285 0.09 -20.41 6.37
C LEU A 285 -1.22 -20.62 5.61
N GLN A 286 -1.65 -21.87 5.44
CA GLN A 286 -2.89 -22.21 4.74
C GLN A 286 -4.12 -21.62 5.43
N VAL A 287 -4.22 -21.77 6.75
CA VAL A 287 -5.34 -21.27 7.55
C VAL A 287 -5.35 -19.73 7.56
N ALA A 288 -4.21 -19.11 7.87
CA ALA A 288 -4.13 -17.66 7.99
C ALA A 288 -4.41 -16.93 6.66
N LEU A 289 -3.92 -17.43 5.52
CA LEU A 289 -4.20 -16.82 4.22
C LEU A 289 -5.66 -16.98 3.79
N ALA A 290 -6.32 -18.08 4.18
CA ALA A 290 -7.75 -18.28 3.94
C ALA A 290 -8.63 -17.36 4.80
N GLU A 291 -8.17 -16.98 5.99
CA GLU A 291 -8.83 -16.03 6.90
C GLU A 291 -8.53 -14.57 6.56
N PHE A 292 -7.39 -14.26 5.93
CA PHE A 292 -6.96 -12.90 5.65
C PHE A 292 -7.99 -12.15 4.80
N SER A 293 -8.52 -11.04 5.32
CA SER A 293 -9.57 -10.25 4.66
C SER A 293 -9.10 -8.93 4.04
N GLY A 294 -7.78 -8.71 4.00
CA GLY A 294 -7.18 -7.55 3.33
C GLY A 294 -6.83 -6.40 4.27
N ALA A 295 -6.45 -5.29 3.67
CA ALA A 295 -6.22 -4.02 4.33
C ALA A 295 -7.29 -3.00 3.92
N ALA A 296 -7.50 -1.98 4.74
CA ALA A 296 -8.39 -0.88 4.41
C ALA A 296 -7.99 -0.25 3.08
N ARG A 297 -8.99 0.09 2.27
CA ARG A 297 -8.81 0.65 0.94
C ARG A 297 -8.06 -0.26 -0.04
N ARG A 298 -8.08 -1.59 0.14
CA ARG A 298 -7.54 -2.58 -0.79
C ARG A 298 -8.61 -3.61 -1.10
N PHE A 299 -9.42 -3.32 -2.13
CA PHE A 299 -10.63 -4.07 -2.49
C PHE A 299 -11.54 -4.26 -1.25
N GLN A 300 -11.67 -3.22 -0.44
CA GLN A 300 -12.39 -3.27 0.82
C GLN A 300 -13.90 -3.17 0.60
N ARG A 301 -14.65 -4.20 1.00
CA ARG A 301 -16.11 -4.09 1.05
C ARG A 301 -16.50 -3.13 2.18
N LEU A 302 -17.17 -2.02 1.82
CA LEU A 302 -17.65 -1.01 2.78
C LEU A 302 -19.08 -1.30 3.23
N GLY A 303 -19.91 -1.85 2.35
CA GLY A 303 -21.32 -2.14 2.68
C GLY A 303 -22.15 -2.42 1.44
N GLU A 304 -23.47 -2.34 1.64
CA GLU A 304 -24.46 -2.51 0.59
C GLU A 304 -25.62 -1.53 0.84
N LYS A 305 -26.14 -0.93 -0.23
CA LYS A 305 -27.29 -0.04 -0.18
C LYS A 305 -28.24 -0.32 -1.34
N ASN A 306 -29.50 -0.57 -1.03
CA ASN A 306 -30.55 -0.92 -2.01
C ASN A 306 -30.14 -2.06 -2.95
N GLY A 307 -29.36 -3.05 -2.44
CA GLY A 307 -28.82 -4.17 -3.22
C GLY A 307 -27.53 -3.85 -3.98
N ALA A 308 -27.13 -2.59 -4.14
CA ALA A 308 -25.86 -2.20 -4.74
C ALA A 308 -24.71 -2.42 -3.75
N LEU A 309 -23.72 -3.24 -4.13
CA LEU A 309 -22.52 -3.49 -3.32
C LEU A 309 -21.52 -2.35 -3.50
N VAL A 310 -20.88 -1.93 -2.41
CA VAL A 310 -19.89 -0.84 -2.40
C VAL A 310 -18.54 -1.33 -1.92
N ILE A 311 -17.51 -1.09 -2.74
CA ILE A 311 -16.10 -1.42 -2.51
C ILE A 311 -15.26 -0.16 -2.61
N ASP A 312 -14.20 -0.07 -1.81
CA ASP A 312 -13.17 0.97 -1.93
C ASP A 312 -11.80 0.37 -2.21
N ASP A 313 -11.07 0.98 -3.14
CA ASP A 313 -9.71 0.59 -3.49
C ASP A 313 -8.78 1.80 -3.63
N TYR A 314 -7.56 1.66 -3.17
CA TYR A 314 -6.54 2.71 -3.23
C TYR A 314 -5.86 2.82 -4.60
N GLY A 315 -6.17 1.91 -5.54
CA GLY A 315 -5.59 1.85 -6.86
C GLY A 315 -5.60 3.19 -7.57
N HIS A 316 -4.45 3.64 -8.03
CA HIS A 316 -4.25 4.93 -8.66
C HIS A 316 -3.23 4.89 -9.83
N HIS A 317 -2.77 3.71 -10.18
CA HIS A 317 -1.93 3.45 -11.35
C HIS A 317 -2.72 2.62 -12.38
N PRO A 318 -2.47 2.78 -13.71
CA PRO A 318 -3.19 2.02 -14.74
C PRO A 318 -3.22 0.50 -14.50
N THR A 319 -2.09 -0.09 -14.12
CA THR A 319 -1.97 -1.53 -13.80
C THR A 319 -2.85 -1.92 -12.61
N GLU A 320 -2.92 -1.09 -11.56
CA GLU A 320 -3.77 -1.36 -10.38
C GLU A 320 -5.26 -1.31 -10.73
N ILE A 321 -5.68 -0.33 -11.55
CA ILE A 321 -7.06 -0.19 -12.01
C ILE A 321 -7.50 -1.45 -12.75
N GLN A 322 -6.70 -1.91 -13.72
CA GLN A 322 -6.99 -3.12 -14.49
C GLN A 322 -7.09 -4.35 -13.58
N ALA A 323 -6.13 -4.53 -12.67
CA ALA A 323 -6.11 -5.65 -11.74
C ALA A 323 -7.34 -5.67 -10.81
N THR A 324 -7.72 -4.51 -10.28
CA THR A 324 -8.88 -4.37 -9.38
C THR A 324 -10.20 -4.62 -10.11
N LEU A 325 -10.38 -4.05 -11.31
CA LEU A 325 -11.60 -4.25 -12.11
C LEU A 325 -11.72 -5.69 -12.59
N LYS A 326 -10.62 -6.34 -13.01
CA LYS A 326 -10.59 -7.77 -13.35
C LYS A 326 -11.01 -8.62 -12.15
N ALA A 327 -10.41 -8.39 -10.98
CA ALA A 327 -10.76 -9.11 -9.76
C ALA A 327 -12.24 -8.92 -9.36
N ALA A 328 -12.78 -7.72 -9.58
CA ALA A 328 -14.19 -7.42 -9.35
C ALA A 328 -15.11 -8.22 -10.28
N LYS A 329 -14.76 -8.26 -11.57
CA LYS A 329 -15.51 -9.02 -12.59
C LYS A 329 -15.52 -10.51 -12.31
N GLU A 330 -14.38 -11.06 -11.88
CA GLU A 330 -14.25 -12.49 -11.56
C GLU A 330 -14.99 -12.87 -10.27
N ARG A 331 -14.97 -11.98 -9.27
CA ARG A 331 -15.65 -12.22 -7.98
C ARG A 331 -17.16 -12.03 -8.05
N TYR A 332 -17.61 -11.11 -8.89
CA TYR A 332 -19.01 -10.70 -9.02
C TYR A 332 -19.44 -10.66 -10.50
N PRO A 333 -19.44 -11.80 -11.21
CA PRO A 333 -19.62 -11.86 -12.66
C PRO A 333 -20.97 -11.30 -13.13
N ASP A 334 -22.00 -11.37 -12.30
CA ASP A 334 -23.37 -10.94 -12.62
C ASP A 334 -23.62 -9.45 -12.30
N ARG A 335 -22.64 -8.74 -11.72
CA ARG A 335 -22.81 -7.34 -11.34
C ARG A 335 -22.26 -6.39 -12.41
N LYS A 336 -22.95 -5.25 -12.57
CA LYS A 336 -22.51 -4.12 -13.40
C LYS A 336 -21.50 -3.29 -12.59
N ILE A 337 -20.26 -3.24 -13.06
CA ILE A 337 -19.20 -2.52 -12.34
C ILE A 337 -19.25 -1.02 -12.68
N TRP A 338 -19.52 -0.20 -11.69
CA TRP A 338 -19.48 1.24 -11.74
C TRP A 338 -18.22 1.73 -11.02
N CYS A 339 -17.25 2.22 -11.78
CA CYS A 339 -15.96 2.68 -11.24
C CYS A 339 -16.01 4.21 -11.02
N VAL A 340 -15.91 4.65 -9.78
CA VAL A 340 -15.72 6.06 -9.43
C VAL A 340 -14.21 6.27 -9.26
N PHE A 341 -13.55 6.76 -10.30
CA PHE A 341 -12.10 6.93 -10.30
C PHE A 341 -11.70 8.38 -10.12
N GLN A 342 -10.97 8.69 -9.03
CA GLN A 342 -10.36 10.00 -8.81
C GLN A 342 -8.88 9.95 -9.21
N PRO A 343 -8.49 10.61 -10.32
CA PRO A 343 -7.08 10.71 -10.69
C PRO A 343 -6.30 11.42 -9.58
N HIS A 344 -5.08 10.94 -9.32
CA HIS A 344 -4.23 11.47 -8.26
C HIS A 344 -3.01 12.18 -8.85
N GLN A 345 -2.94 13.50 -8.68
CA GLN A 345 -1.95 14.43 -9.21
C GLN A 345 -2.02 14.62 -10.75
N THR A 346 -2.05 15.86 -11.18
CA THR A 346 -2.05 16.25 -12.61
C THR A 346 -0.80 15.73 -13.33
N SER A 347 0.37 15.75 -12.69
CA SER A 347 1.62 15.24 -13.26
C SER A 347 1.53 13.76 -13.64
N ARG A 348 1.06 12.89 -12.72
CA ARG A 348 0.86 11.47 -12.97
C ARG A 348 -0.20 11.24 -14.05
N THR A 349 -1.32 11.93 -13.96
CA THR A 349 -2.41 11.83 -14.94
C THR A 349 -1.92 12.16 -16.35
N LYS A 350 -1.06 13.18 -16.50
CA LYS A 350 -0.47 13.55 -17.78
C LYS A 350 0.48 12.48 -18.32
N ILE A 351 1.36 11.95 -17.47
CA ILE A 351 2.36 10.94 -17.87
C ILE A 351 1.66 9.66 -18.37
N PHE A 352 0.70 9.17 -17.61
CA PHE A 352 -0.02 7.92 -17.90
C PHE A 352 -1.37 8.12 -18.61
N PHE A 353 -1.61 9.28 -19.23
CA PHE A 353 -2.91 9.64 -19.78
C PHE A 353 -3.50 8.59 -20.73
N LYS A 354 -2.68 8.10 -21.67
CA LYS A 354 -3.11 7.09 -22.65
C LYS A 354 -3.37 5.72 -21.99
N ASP A 355 -2.61 5.38 -20.98
CA ASP A 355 -2.74 4.12 -20.26
C ASP A 355 -3.98 4.16 -19.36
N PHE A 356 -4.24 5.28 -18.67
CA PHE A 356 -5.49 5.50 -17.96
C PHE A 356 -6.71 5.36 -18.88
N ALA A 357 -6.68 6.00 -20.06
CA ALA A 357 -7.80 5.94 -20.99
C ALA A 357 -8.17 4.51 -21.41
N ARG A 358 -7.26 3.54 -21.31
CA ARG A 358 -7.44 2.11 -21.68
C ARG A 358 -7.65 1.17 -20.49
N SER A 359 -7.58 1.70 -19.24
CA SER A 359 -7.55 0.83 -18.05
C SER A 359 -8.90 0.34 -17.56
N PHE A 360 -10.01 0.81 -18.14
CA PHE A 360 -11.36 0.57 -17.62
C PHE A 360 -12.16 -0.47 -18.42
N SER A 361 -11.49 -1.42 -19.09
CA SER A 361 -12.13 -2.42 -19.97
C SER A 361 -13.23 -3.22 -19.27
N ASP A 362 -13.07 -3.54 -17.98
CA ASP A 362 -14.02 -4.33 -17.20
C ASP A 362 -15.08 -3.50 -16.46
N ALA A 363 -15.00 -2.17 -16.52
CA ALA A 363 -16.04 -1.30 -16.01
C ALA A 363 -17.23 -1.19 -16.98
N THR A 364 -18.44 -1.08 -16.45
CA THR A 364 -19.65 -0.74 -17.22
C THR A 364 -19.75 0.77 -17.45
N VAL A 365 -19.44 1.55 -16.42
CA VAL A 365 -19.39 3.01 -16.47
C VAL A 365 -18.29 3.51 -15.55
N VAL A 366 -17.64 4.60 -15.96
CA VAL A 366 -16.61 5.30 -15.18
C VAL A 366 -17.10 6.69 -14.83
N LEU A 367 -17.09 7.04 -13.55
CA LEU A 367 -17.42 8.36 -13.03
C LEU A 367 -16.11 9.01 -12.56
N LEU A 368 -15.83 10.22 -13.07
CA LEU A 368 -14.58 10.92 -12.77
C LEU A 368 -14.86 12.25 -12.06
N PRO A 369 -14.59 12.35 -10.75
CA PRO A 369 -14.50 13.65 -10.08
C PRO A 369 -13.21 14.39 -10.48
N GLU A 370 -13.06 15.64 -10.01
CA GLU A 370 -11.84 16.43 -10.21
C GLU A 370 -10.58 15.69 -9.72
N ILE A 371 -9.45 15.97 -10.37
CA ILE A 371 -8.14 15.43 -10.00
C ILE A 371 -7.81 15.85 -8.56
N TYR A 372 -7.38 14.90 -7.74
CA TYR A 372 -6.86 15.16 -6.39
C TYR A 372 -5.42 15.66 -6.44
N GLU A 373 -5.17 16.88 -5.95
CA GLU A 373 -3.84 17.49 -5.91
C GLU A 373 -3.22 17.41 -4.51
N ALA A 374 -2.40 16.38 -4.28
CA ALA A 374 -1.75 16.18 -2.99
C ALA A 374 -0.62 17.21 -2.70
N ARG A 375 -0.01 17.80 -3.72
CA ARG A 375 1.20 18.64 -3.57
C ARG A 375 1.13 20.00 -4.26
N GLY A 376 -0.06 20.45 -4.65
CA GLY A 376 -0.37 21.74 -5.29
C GLY A 376 0.79 22.42 -6.05
N ASN A 377 0.59 22.76 -7.33
CA ASN A 377 1.32 23.64 -8.25
C ASN A 377 1.70 23.00 -9.59
N GLY A 378 0.78 22.29 -10.23
CA GLY A 378 0.92 21.95 -11.64
C GLY A 378 0.16 22.95 -12.52
N GLU A 379 0.78 23.50 -13.58
CA GLU A 379 0.00 24.03 -14.69
C GLU A 379 -0.98 22.92 -15.13
N ARG A 380 -2.29 23.17 -15.00
CA ARG A 380 -3.37 22.24 -15.41
C ARG A 380 -3.34 22.06 -16.93
N LYS A 381 -2.52 21.12 -17.42
CA LYS A 381 -2.46 20.76 -18.84
C LYS A 381 -3.32 19.52 -19.16
N VAL A 382 -3.99 18.93 -18.16
CA VAL A 382 -4.89 17.79 -18.30
C VAL A 382 -5.96 17.88 -17.21
N SER A 383 -7.18 17.49 -17.53
CA SER A 383 -8.33 17.49 -16.60
C SER A 383 -8.99 16.12 -16.54
N SER A 384 -9.82 15.90 -15.51
CA SER A 384 -10.68 14.70 -15.46
C SER A 384 -11.69 14.68 -16.62
N ALA A 385 -12.10 15.85 -17.14
CA ALA A 385 -12.96 15.94 -18.32
C ALA A 385 -12.27 15.41 -19.58
N ASP A 386 -11.00 15.80 -19.82
CA ASP A 386 -10.21 15.28 -20.94
C ASP A 386 -10.04 13.76 -20.83
N LEU A 387 -9.81 13.25 -19.62
CA LEU A 387 -9.68 11.82 -19.39
C LEU A 387 -11.01 11.08 -19.62
N ALA A 388 -12.14 11.63 -19.17
CA ALA A 388 -13.45 11.05 -19.42
C ALA A 388 -13.75 10.95 -20.93
N GLN A 389 -13.41 11.99 -21.69
CA GLN A 389 -13.53 11.97 -23.14
C GLN A 389 -12.65 10.87 -23.76
N ALA A 390 -11.38 10.79 -23.36
CA ALA A 390 -10.46 9.78 -23.89
C ALA A 390 -10.89 8.35 -23.54
N ILE A 391 -11.45 8.10 -22.37
CA ILE A 391 -12.03 6.80 -21.99
C ILE A 391 -13.23 6.49 -22.89
N SER A 392 -14.08 7.49 -23.17
CA SER A 392 -15.25 7.32 -24.04
C SER A 392 -14.83 7.01 -25.47
N GLU A 393 -13.79 7.64 -25.99
CA GLU A 393 -13.20 7.36 -27.30
C GLU A 393 -12.62 5.91 -27.40
N ASN A 394 -12.20 5.33 -26.26
CA ASN A 394 -11.83 3.93 -26.17
C ASN A 394 -13.01 2.97 -25.94
N GLY A 395 -14.25 3.43 -26.15
CA GLY A 395 -15.45 2.60 -26.16
C GLY A 395 -16.05 2.29 -24.79
N LYS A 396 -15.71 3.05 -23.75
CA LYS A 396 -16.29 2.91 -22.41
C LYS A 396 -17.11 4.13 -22.03
N ALA A 397 -18.28 3.92 -21.46
CA ALA A 397 -19.07 5.03 -20.92
C ALA A 397 -18.31 5.71 -19.77
N ALA A 398 -17.99 6.98 -19.95
CA ALA A 398 -17.30 7.77 -18.92
C ALA A 398 -17.95 9.14 -18.79
N LEU A 399 -18.15 9.58 -17.54
CA LEU A 399 -18.82 10.84 -17.21
C LEU A 399 -17.91 11.64 -16.28
N PHE A 400 -17.61 12.87 -16.68
CA PHE A 400 -17.00 13.84 -15.78
C PHE A 400 -18.05 14.43 -14.86
N MET A 401 -17.83 14.36 -13.56
CA MET A 401 -18.68 14.86 -12.48
C MET A 401 -17.80 15.59 -11.48
N PRO A 402 -17.69 16.92 -11.57
CA PRO A 402 -16.62 17.67 -10.90
C PRO A 402 -16.62 17.54 -9.38
N THR A 403 -17.79 17.41 -8.75
CA THR A 403 -17.88 17.37 -7.29
C THR A 403 -18.31 15.99 -6.78
N PHE A 404 -17.99 15.72 -5.54
CA PHE A 404 -18.46 14.49 -4.85
C PHE A 404 -19.99 14.50 -4.70
N ASP A 405 -20.60 15.67 -4.55
CA ASP A 405 -22.06 15.82 -4.47
C ASP A 405 -22.73 15.37 -5.76
N ASP A 406 -22.19 15.73 -6.92
CA ASP A 406 -22.70 15.30 -8.22
C ASP A 406 -22.64 13.78 -8.36
N VAL A 407 -21.51 13.18 -7.97
CA VAL A 407 -21.33 11.71 -8.03
C VAL A 407 -22.30 11.01 -7.08
N VAL A 408 -22.41 11.46 -5.83
CA VAL A 408 -23.33 10.86 -4.84
C VAL A 408 -24.78 10.98 -5.28
N ALA A 409 -25.20 12.14 -5.81
CA ALA A 409 -26.55 12.33 -6.34
C ALA A 409 -26.84 11.38 -7.52
N PHE A 410 -25.89 11.25 -8.45
CA PHE A 410 -26.00 10.33 -9.58
C PHE A 410 -26.11 8.86 -9.12
N LEU A 411 -25.27 8.46 -8.18
CA LEU A 411 -25.31 7.09 -7.62
C LEU A 411 -26.66 6.80 -6.95
N LYS A 412 -27.23 7.75 -6.19
CA LYS A 412 -28.54 7.61 -5.54
C LYS A 412 -29.68 7.46 -6.54
N GLU A 413 -29.61 8.21 -7.64
CA GLU A 413 -30.65 8.18 -8.66
C GLU A 413 -30.58 6.94 -9.57
N LYS A 414 -29.38 6.52 -9.92
CA LYS A 414 -29.15 5.55 -11.02
C LYS A 414 -28.68 4.16 -10.57
N ALA A 415 -28.14 4.01 -9.34
CA ALA A 415 -27.65 2.70 -8.91
C ALA A 415 -28.78 1.71 -8.72
N THR A 416 -28.63 0.51 -9.29
CA THR A 416 -29.58 -0.59 -9.23
C THR A 416 -29.02 -1.72 -8.36
N PRO A 417 -29.87 -2.66 -7.88
CA PRO A 417 -29.40 -3.75 -7.01
C PRO A 417 -28.30 -4.65 -7.61
N ASP A 418 -28.19 -4.68 -8.92
CA ASP A 418 -27.16 -5.43 -9.65
C ASP A 418 -25.86 -4.63 -9.86
N CYS A 419 -25.76 -3.41 -9.31
CA CYS A 419 -24.52 -2.62 -9.38
C CYS A 419 -23.48 -3.09 -8.34
N LEU A 420 -22.22 -3.02 -8.77
CA LEU A 420 -21.04 -3.03 -7.93
C LEU A 420 -20.35 -1.66 -8.08
N ILE A 421 -20.45 -0.83 -7.07
CA ILE A 421 -19.83 0.49 -7.05
C ILE A 421 -18.43 0.34 -6.45
N ILE A 422 -17.40 0.78 -7.19
CA ILE A 422 -16.01 0.75 -6.72
C ILE A 422 -15.49 2.18 -6.73
N THR A 423 -15.24 2.76 -5.54
CA THR A 423 -14.46 3.99 -5.43
C THR A 423 -12.98 3.65 -5.53
N MET A 424 -12.22 4.38 -6.38
CA MET A 424 -10.84 4.06 -6.67
C MET A 424 -9.97 5.31 -6.76
N GLY A 425 -8.87 5.33 -6.01
CA GLY A 425 -7.90 6.45 -6.00
C GLY A 425 -7.15 6.60 -4.69
N ALA A 426 -5.99 7.27 -4.74
CA ALA A 426 -5.14 7.52 -3.57
C ALA A 426 -5.54 8.78 -2.77
N GLY A 427 -6.49 9.57 -3.28
CA GLY A 427 -7.04 10.74 -2.59
C GLY A 427 -8.15 10.36 -1.60
N ASP A 428 -9.16 11.21 -1.55
CA ASP A 428 -10.28 11.16 -0.60
C ASP A 428 -11.58 10.61 -1.21
N VAL A 429 -11.48 9.94 -2.34
CA VAL A 429 -12.62 9.38 -3.11
C VAL A 429 -13.48 8.38 -2.31
N ASP A 430 -12.93 7.74 -1.28
CA ASP A 430 -13.67 6.87 -0.36
C ASP A 430 -14.81 7.59 0.38
N GLN A 431 -14.75 8.92 0.49
CA GLN A 431 -15.83 9.72 1.04
C GLN A 431 -17.12 9.59 0.22
N ILE A 432 -17.02 9.44 -1.12
CA ILE A 432 -18.18 9.23 -1.99
C ILE A 432 -18.91 7.92 -1.58
N ALA A 433 -18.16 6.83 -1.42
CA ALA A 433 -18.72 5.55 -0.99
C ALA A 433 -19.38 5.65 0.40
N ARG A 434 -18.70 6.29 1.36
CA ARG A 434 -19.21 6.47 2.74
C ARG A 434 -20.47 7.32 2.76
N ARG A 435 -20.50 8.42 2.01
CA ARG A 435 -21.67 9.31 1.91
C ARG A 435 -22.83 8.63 1.20
N PHE A 436 -22.57 7.85 0.15
CA PHE A 436 -23.60 7.06 -0.51
C PHE A 436 -24.22 6.04 0.44
N LEU A 437 -23.44 5.36 1.28
CA LEU A 437 -23.93 4.37 2.24
C LEU A 437 -24.68 4.99 3.43
N ALA A 438 -24.24 6.15 3.93
CA ALA A 438 -24.79 6.79 5.14
C ALA A 438 -26.16 7.46 4.93
N GLU A 439 -26.41 7.99 3.74
CA GLU A 439 -27.63 8.75 3.39
C GLU A 439 -28.66 7.89 2.66
#